data_6f0e1392d6de77a590cb775e62b1024c
#
_entry.id   6f0e1392d6de77a590cb775e62b1024c
#
_cell.length_a   1.000
_cell.length_b   1.000
_cell.length_c   1.000
_cell.angle_alpha   90.00
_cell.angle_beta   90.00
_cell.angle_gamma   90.00
#
_symmetry.space_group_name_H-M   'P 1'
#
loop_
_entity.id
_entity.type
_entity.pdbx_description
1 polymer ?
#
loop_
_entity_poly.entity_id
_entity_poly.type
_entity_poly.pdbx_seq_one_letter_code
_entity_poly.pdbx_strand_id
1 'polypeptide(L)'
;LSHSSAASDVYKRQVIDAALKGFDNIDLEKVYEAAKVSATGDFEPGVKDLMELGYIPADYMVESVASSMEYAIGDWGVAQLAKKLGKMEDYKYFLDRSKAYKQYFDEETRFMRGKLSDGSWRTPFDPVSAQHRINDYCEGNAWQYLWLVPQDPEGLIELLGGEEKFNEKLDQLFSMSSKLDELSLIHI
;
A
#
# COMPACT_ATOMS: atom_id res chain seq x y z
N LEU A 1 5.73 4.82 -20.33
CA LEU A 1 5.10 3.51 -20.02
C LEU A 1 4.64 3.37 -18.57
N SER A 2 4.88 4.38 -17.69
CA SER A 2 4.56 4.30 -16.25
C SER A 2 3.12 4.70 -15.86
N HIS A 3 2.29 5.14 -16.80
CA HIS A 3 0.91 5.51 -16.49
C HIS A 3 -0.09 4.35 -16.55
N SER A 4 0.33 3.15 -17.01
CA SER A 4 -0.60 2.02 -17.16
C SER A 4 -0.76 1.19 -15.88
N SER A 5 0.25 1.12 -15.00
CA SER A 5 0.20 0.27 -13.81
C SER A 5 -0.72 0.85 -12.72
N ALA A 6 -0.58 2.13 -12.37
CA ALA A 6 -1.44 2.76 -11.37
C ALA A 6 -2.92 2.76 -11.78
N ALA A 7 -3.21 2.97 -13.07
CA ALA A 7 -4.58 2.89 -13.58
C ALA A 7 -5.15 1.46 -13.50
N SER A 8 -4.34 0.42 -13.80
CA SER A 8 -4.79 -0.98 -13.73
C SER A 8 -5.15 -1.39 -12.29
N ASP A 9 -4.38 -0.94 -11.29
CA ASP A 9 -4.64 -1.25 -9.88
C ASP A 9 -5.88 -0.55 -9.34
N VAL A 10 -6.16 0.69 -9.77
CA VAL A 10 -7.39 1.39 -9.41
C VAL A 10 -8.61 0.64 -9.96
N TYR A 11 -8.61 0.27 -11.24
CA TYR A 11 -9.71 -0.49 -11.84
C TYR A 11 -9.90 -1.87 -11.20
N LYS A 12 -8.83 -2.57 -10.90
CA LYS A 12 -8.87 -3.85 -10.19
C LYS A 12 -9.62 -3.75 -8.87
N ARG A 13 -9.27 -2.77 -8.03
CA ARG A 13 -9.94 -2.54 -6.74
C ARG A 13 -11.42 -2.19 -6.90
N GLN A 14 -11.77 -1.36 -7.87
CA GLN A 14 -13.16 -0.99 -8.16
C GLN A 14 -14.01 -2.19 -8.58
N VAL A 15 -13.49 -3.04 -9.47
CA VAL A 15 -14.19 -4.24 -9.93
C VAL A 15 -14.35 -5.25 -8.79
N ILE A 16 -13.33 -5.42 -7.94
CA ILE A 16 -13.40 -6.27 -6.75
C ILE A 16 -14.46 -5.74 -5.77
N ASP A 17 -14.46 -4.44 -5.49
CA ASP A 17 -15.43 -3.81 -4.59
C ASP A 17 -16.87 -3.98 -5.11
N ALA A 18 -17.12 -3.75 -6.39
CA ALA A 18 -18.40 -3.98 -7.02
C ALA A 18 -18.84 -5.45 -6.92
N ALA A 19 -17.92 -6.38 -7.18
CA ALA A 19 -18.17 -7.82 -7.08
C ALA A 19 -18.51 -8.25 -5.64
N LEU A 20 -17.83 -7.70 -4.64
CA LEU A 20 -18.08 -7.99 -3.23
C LEU A 20 -19.40 -7.40 -2.75
N LYS A 21 -19.80 -6.24 -3.24
CA LYS A 21 -21.07 -5.57 -2.95
C LYS A 21 -22.29 -6.23 -3.62
N GLY A 22 -22.06 -7.21 -4.49
CA GLY A 22 -23.15 -8.00 -5.09
C GLY A 22 -23.87 -7.29 -6.23
N PHE A 23 -23.17 -6.44 -6.99
CA PHE A 23 -23.72 -5.90 -8.23
C PHE A 23 -24.03 -7.03 -9.21
N ASP A 24 -25.19 -6.94 -9.87
CA ASP A 24 -25.67 -7.94 -10.81
C ASP A 24 -24.74 -8.09 -12.03
N ASN A 25 -24.71 -9.29 -12.60
CA ASN A 25 -23.97 -9.65 -13.82
C ASN A 25 -22.42 -9.60 -13.71
N ILE A 26 -21.87 -9.66 -12.50
CA ILE A 26 -20.43 -9.81 -12.28
C ILE A 26 -20.10 -11.29 -12.06
N ASP A 27 -19.30 -11.87 -12.94
CA ASP A 27 -18.77 -13.21 -12.80
C ASP A 27 -17.61 -13.20 -11.79
N LEU A 28 -17.90 -13.60 -10.55
CA LEU A 28 -16.94 -13.56 -9.44
C LEU A 28 -15.69 -14.41 -9.72
N GLU A 29 -15.83 -15.55 -10.40
CA GLU A 29 -14.70 -16.42 -10.71
C GLU A 29 -13.76 -15.73 -11.70
N LYS A 30 -14.29 -15.12 -12.75
CA LYS A 30 -13.46 -14.38 -13.70
C LYS A 30 -12.77 -13.16 -13.10
N VAL A 31 -13.47 -12.43 -12.23
CA VAL A 31 -12.87 -11.27 -11.51
C VAL A 31 -11.74 -11.77 -10.61
N TYR A 32 -11.97 -12.85 -9.88
CA TYR A 32 -10.95 -13.44 -9.01
C TYR A 32 -9.71 -13.89 -9.79
N GLU A 33 -9.88 -14.67 -10.88
CA GLU A 33 -8.76 -15.15 -11.69
C GLU A 33 -7.96 -13.98 -12.29
N ALA A 34 -8.63 -12.96 -12.84
CA ALA A 34 -7.96 -11.78 -13.37
C ALA A 34 -7.20 -11.01 -12.28
N ALA A 35 -7.82 -10.84 -11.11
CA ALA A 35 -7.20 -10.15 -9.98
C ALA A 35 -5.99 -10.93 -9.42
N LYS A 36 -6.09 -12.27 -9.33
CA LYS A 36 -5.00 -13.14 -8.91
C LYS A 36 -3.83 -13.08 -9.88
N VAL A 37 -4.07 -13.16 -11.18
CA VAL A 37 -3.02 -13.02 -12.21
C VAL A 37 -2.31 -11.67 -12.08
N SER A 38 -3.05 -10.59 -11.90
CA SER A 38 -2.45 -9.26 -11.69
C SER A 38 -1.65 -9.17 -10.38
N ALA A 39 -2.09 -9.85 -9.33
CA ALA A 39 -1.43 -9.81 -8.02
C ALA A 39 -0.21 -10.76 -7.90
N THR A 40 0.01 -11.65 -8.87
CA THR A 40 1.10 -12.64 -8.85
C THR A 40 1.96 -12.65 -10.11
N GLY A 41 1.59 -11.87 -11.12
CA GLY A 41 2.34 -11.78 -12.38
C GLY A 41 3.58 -10.89 -12.24
N ASP A 42 4.67 -11.29 -12.88
CA ASP A 42 5.94 -10.55 -12.90
C ASP A 42 5.94 -9.34 -13.85
N PHE A 43 4.83 -9.09 -14.51
CA PHE A 43 4.64 -7.92 -15.39
C PHE A 43 4.31 -6.64 -14.61
N GLU A 44 3.89 -6.75 -13.34
CA GLU A 44 3.67 -5.58 -12.48
C GLU A 44 4.96 -5.27 -11.70
N PRO A 45 5.46 -4.01 -11.74
CA PRO A 45 6.70 -3.64 -11.09
C PRO A 45 6.72 -3.95 -9.59
N GLY A 46 7.76 -4.63 -9.11
CA GLY A 46 7.97 -4.93 -7.70
C GLY A 46 7.12 -6.08 -7.14
N VAL A 47 6.15 -6.64 -7.87
CA VAL A 47 5.33 -7.77 -7.39
C VAL A 47 6.19 -8.99 -7.10
N LYS A 48 7.20 -9.25 -7.92
CA LYS A 48 8.13 -10.36 -7.69
C LYS A 48 8.89 -10.17 -6.38
N ASP A 49 9.43 -8.98 -6.12
CA ASP A 49 10.14 -8.67 -4.88
C ASP A 49 9.21 -8.79 -3.67
N LEU A 50 7.97 -8.28 -3.78
CA LEU A 50 6.94 -8.42 -2.74
C LEU A 50 6.65 -9.89 -2.42
N MET A 51 6.62 -10.77 -3.42
CA MET A 51 6.38 -12.21 -3.23
C MET A 51 7.58 -12.93 -2.60
N GLU A 52 8.81 -12.54 -2.96
CA GLU A 52 10.03 -13.20 -2.52
C GLU A 52 10.54 -12.67 -1.18
N LEU A 53 10.46 -11.35 -0.95
CA LEU A 53 11.04 -10.67 0.21
C LEU A 53 9.99 -10.20 1.22
N GLY A 54 8.71 -10.15 0.83
CA GLY A 54 7.62 -9.58 1.64
C GLY A 54 7.54 -8.06 1.59
N TYR A 55 8.41 -7.39 0.82
CA TYR A 55 8.40 -5.95 0.58
C TYR A 55 9.13 -5.63 -0.74
N ILE A 56 8.95 -4.41 -1.24
CA ILE A 56 9.65 -3.90 -2.42
C ILE A 56 10.82 -3.04 -1.94
N PRO A 57 12.08 -3.45 -2.21
CA PRO A 57 13.24 -2.66 -1.79
C PRO A 57 13.29 -1.28 -2.47
N ALA A 58 13.58 -0.26 -1.66
CA ALA A 58 13.63 1.12 -2.12
C ALA A 58 14.81 1.42 -3.05
N ASP A 59 15.85 0.59 -3.05
CA ASP A 59 16.98 0.62 -3.98
C ASP A 59 16.71 -0.12 -5.30
N TYR A 60 15.63 -0.94 -5.36
CA TYR A 60 15.21 -1.61 -6.59
C TYR A 60 14.17 -0.81 -7.36
N MET A 61 13.31 -0.09 -6.64
CA MET A 61 12.20 0.65 -7.25
C MET A 61 11.95 1.97 -6.52
N VAL A 62 11.79 3.05 -7.29
CA VAL A 62 11.25 4.32 -6.78
C VAL A 62 9.77 4.15 -6.40
N GLU A 63 9.29 4.98 -5.48
CA GLU A 63 7.90 4.90 -4.99
C GLU A 63 7.55 3.51 -4.41
N SER A 64 8.55 2.84 -3.82
CA SER A 64 8.44 1.47 -3.32
C SER A 64 7.40 1.33 -2.21
N VAL A 65 7.34 2.29 -1.28
CA VAL A 65 6.33 2.32 -0.20
C VAL A 65 4.93 2.50 -0.79
N ALA A 66 4.77 3.46 -1.70
CA ALA A 66 3.48 3.73 -2.34
C ALA A 66 2.93 2.48 -3.03
N SER A 67 3.73 1.87 -3.91
CA SER A 67 3.32 0.67 -4.64
C SER A 67 2.99 -0.49 -3.72
N SER A 68 3.81 -0.73 -2.70
CA SER A 68 3.57 -1.83 -1.76
C SER A 68 2.30 -1.65 -0.94
N MET A 69 2.01 -0.44 -0.48
CA MET A 69 0.79 -0.17 0.28
C MET A 69 -0.46 -0.31 -0.60
N GLU A 70 -0.39 0.10 -1.85
CA GLU A 70 -1.46 -0.10 -2.81
C GLU A 70 -1.67 -1.58 -3.16
N TYR A 71 -0.58 -2.33 -3.34
CA TYR A 71 -0.68 -3.78 -3.53
C TYR A 71 -1.28 -4.48 -2.31
N ALA A 72 -0.95 -4.05 -1.09
CA ALA A 72 -1.54 -4.61 0.12
C ALA A 72 -3.07 -4.44 0.18
N ILE A 73 -3.60 -3.30 -0.26
CA ILE A 73 -5.04 -3.08 -0.39
C ILE A 73 -5.63 -4.00 -1.46
N GLY A 74 -4.96 -4.14 -2.61
CA GLY A 74 -5.36 -5.04 -3.68
C GLY A 74 -5.41 -6.50 -3.22
N ASP A 75 -4.39 -6.95 -2.50
CA ASP A 75 -4.29 -8.30 -1.94
C ASP A 75 -5.41 -8.62 -0.95
N TRP A 76 -5.76 -7.66 -0.09
CA TRP A 76 -6.93 -7.81 0.78
C TRP A 76 -8.20 -8.06 -0.04
N GLY A 77 -8.38 -7.31 -1.14
CA GLY A 77 -9.51 -7.51 -2.03
C GLY A 77 -9.55 -8.90 -2.66
N VAL A 78 -8.39 -9.38 -3.16
CA VAL A 78 -8.27 -10.75 -3.71
C VAL A 78 -8.56 -11.79 -2.62
N ALA A 79 -8.08 -11.57 -1.39
CA ALA A 79 -8.38 -12.44 -0.26
C ALA A 79 -9.90 -12.54 -0.01
N GLN A 80 -10.62 -11.40 0.00
CA GLN A 80 -12.08 -11.43 0.23
C GLN A 80 -12.82 -12.17 -0.90
N LEU A 81 -12.40 -12.01 -2.16
CA LEU A 81 -12.96 -12.79 -3.27
C LEU A 81 -12.67 -14.28 -3.12
N ALA A 82 -11.43 -14.64 -2.80
CA ALA A 82 -11.04 -16.03 -2.55
C ALA A 82 -11.88 -16.67 -1.44
N LYS A 83 -12.09 -15.94 -0.34
CA LYS A 83 -12.96 -16.37 0.76
C LYS A 83 -14.39 -16.61 0.29
N LYS A 84 -14.96 -15.68 -0.47
CA LYS A 84 -16.33 -15.76 -1.00
C LYS A 84 -16.51 -16.96 -1.95
N LEU A 85 -15.44 -17.33 -2.68
CA LEU A 85 -15.39 -18.48 -3.59
C LEU A 85 -14.95 -19.80 -2.92
N GLY A 86 -14.66 -19.78 -1.61
CA GLY A 86 -14.23 -20.98 -0.86
C GLY A 86 -12.76 -21.39 -1.12
N LYS A 87 -11.96 -20.55 -1.77
CA LYS A 87 -10.54 -20.78 -2.08
C LYS A 87 -9.67 -20.42 -0.85
N MET A 88 -9.71 -21.27 0.18
CA MET A 88 -9.19 -20.93 1.51
C MET A 88 -7.66 -20.81 1.59
N GLU A 89 -6.90 -21.50 0.73
CA GLU A 89 -5.44 -21.37 0.66
C GLU A 89 -5.06 -19.99 0.14
N ASP A 90 -5.66 -19.56 -0.97
CA ASP A 90 -5.45 -18.23 -1.54
C ASP A 90 -5.95 -17.13 -0.59
N TYR A 91 -7.08 -17.36 0.10
CA TYR A 91 -7.55 -16.44 1.13
C TYR A 91 -6.47 -16.17 2.18
N LYS A 92 -5.87 -17.20 2.74
CA LYS A 92 -4.82 -17.06 3.76
C LYS A 92 -3.58 -16.36 3.21
N TYR A 93 -3.13 -16.79 2.02
CA TYR A 93 -1.96 -16.22 1.36
C TYR A 93 -2.09 -14.71 1.12
N PHE A 94 -3.18 -14.29 0.46
CA PHE A 94 -3.39 -12.88 0.15
C PHE A 94 -3.75 -12.04 1.39
N LEU A 95 -4.44 -12.61 2.37
CA LEU A 95 -4.70 -11.93 3.64
C LEU A 95 -3.40 -11.67 4.42
N ASP A 96 -2.46 -12.60 4.40
CA ASP A 96 -1.16 -12.42 5.03
C ASP A 96 -0.34 -11.36 4.27
N ARG A 97 -0.29 -11.45 2.95
CA ARG A 97 0.44 -10.49 2.11
C ARG A 97 -0.17 -9.07 2.19
N SER A 98 -1.47 -8.93 2.42
CA SER A 98 -2.11 -7.63 2.64
C SER A 98 -1.59 -6.88 3.88
N LYS A 99 -0.84 -7.56 4.75
CA LYS A 99 -0.17 -6.99 5.92
C LYS A 99 1.28 -6.59 5.67
N ALA A 100 1.76 -6.68 4.43
CA ALA A 100 3.14 -6.32 4.06
C ALA A 100 3.48 -4.86 4.41
N TYR A 101 2.48 -3.97 4.53
CA TYR A 101 2.67 -2.59 4.99
C TYR A 101 3.45 -2.50 6.32
N LYS A 102 3.35 -3.51 7.20
CA LYS A 102 4.08 -3.57 8.48
C LYS A 102 5.60 -3.62 8.31
N GLN A 103 6.09 -4.10 7.15
CA GLN A 103 7.52 -4.14 6.84
C GLN A 103 8.15 -2.76 6.63
N TYR A 104 7.34 -1.76 6.34
CA TYR A 104 7.77 -0.38 6.10
C TYR A 104 7.71 0.50 7.33
N PHE A 105 7.08 0.05 8.40
CA PHE A 105 6.95 0.85 9.61
C PHE A 105 8.27 0.92 10.37
N ASP A 106 8.79 2.12 10.49
CA ASP A 106 9.96 2.42 11.31
C ASP A 106 9.52 2.90 12.70
N GLU A 107 9.83 2.12 13.71
CA GLU A 107 9.45 2.38 15.11
C GLU A 107 10.08 3.67 15.67
N GLU A 108 11.26 4.06 15.17
CA GLU A 108 11.97 5.26 15.64
C GLU A 108 11.26 6.53 15.12
N THR A 109 10.98 6.60 13.84
CA THR A 109 10.34 7.78 13.22
C THR A 109 8.81 7.72 13.27
N ARG A 110 8.25 6.51 13.44
CA ARG A 110 6.80 6.22 13.43
C ARG A 110 6.12 6.59 12.13
N PHE A 111 6.80 6.26 11.02
CA PHE A 111 6.31 6.41 9.66
C PHE A 111 6.57 5.15 8.83
N MET A 112 5.84 5.02 7.72
CA MET A 112 6.17 4.08 6.67
C MET A 112 7.35 4.63 5.88
N ARG A 113 8.50 3.91 5.85
CA ARG A 113 9.74 4.36 5.20
C ARG A 113 10.20 3.37 4.14
N GLY A 114 10.94 3.88 3.17
CA GLY A 114 11.65 3.04 2.20
C GLY A 114 12.68 2.16 2.90
N LYS A 115 12.57 0.85 2.68
CA LYS A 115 13.47 -0.17 3.20
C LYS A 115 14.33 -0.70 2.06
N LEU A 116 15.65 -0.70 2.25
CA LEU A 116 16.61 -1.17 1.25
C LEU A 116 16.68 -2.70 1.22
N SER A 117 17.26 -3.24 0.16
CA SER A 117 17.40 -4.71 -0.01
C SER A 117 18.22 -5.41 1.07
N ASP A 118 19.10 -4.67 1.77
CA ASP A 118 19.84 -5.15 2.94
C ASP A 118 19.06 -5.06 4.26
N GLY A 119 17.81 -4.57 4.22
CA GLY A 119 16.94 -4.40 5.36
C GLY A 119 17.11 -3.08 6.11
N SER A 120 18.05 -2.23 5.76
CA SER A 120 18.24 -0.91 6.35
C SER A 120 17.22 0.10 5.83
N TRP A 121 17.02 1.20 6.57
CA TRP A 121 16.14 2.29 6.14
C TRP A 121 16.85 3.24 5.18
N ARG A 122 16.14 3.68 4.14
CA ARG A 122 16.66 4.72 3.25
C ARG A 122 16.92 6.01 4.02
N THR A 123 18.08 6.63 3.77
CA THR A 123 18.51 7.89 4.37
C THR A 123 19.00 8.87 3.30
N PRO A 124 18.84 10.19 3.47
CA PRO A 124 18.17 10.86 4.58
C PRO A 124 16.64 10.66 4.52
N PHE A 125 15.94 10.84 5.65
CA PHE A 125 14.49 10.76 5.73
C PHE A 125 13.91 12.10 6.19
N ASP A 126 12.98 12.62 5.39
CA ASP A 126 12.18 13.80 5.69
C ASP A 126 10.70 13.45 5.49
N PRO A 127 9.88 13.42 6.58
CA PRO A 127 8.49 12.99 6.52
C PRO A 127 7.57 13.93 5.73
N VAL A 128 7.99 15.16 5.45
CA VAL A 128 7.23 16.14 4.66
C VAL A 128 7.67 16.23 3.20
N SER A 129 8.77 15.57 2.83
CA SER A 129 9.26 15.53 1.45
C SER A 129 8.27 14.82 0.52
N ALA A 130 7.85 15.50 -0.55
CA ALA A 130 6.89 15.01 -1.53
C ALA A 130 7.47 15.01 -2.97
N GLN A 131 8.74 14.67 -3.11
CA GLN A 131 9.44 14.65 -4.41
C GLN A 131 8.96 13.48 -5.26
N HIS A 132 8.11 13.77 -6.23
CA HIS A 132 7.55 12.78 -7.16
C HIS A 132 8.66 12.08 -7.98
N ARG A 133 8.56 10.76 -8.12
CA ARG A 133 9.49 9.88 -8.88
C ARG A 133 10.94 9.84 -8.39
N ILE A 134 11.20 10.33 -7.19
CA ILE A 134 12.56 10.35 -6.62
C ILE A 134 12.60 9.63 -5.28
N ASN A 135 11.54 9.77 -4.47
CA ASN A 135 11.46 9.16 -3.15
C ASN A 135 10.55 7.90 -3.13
N ASP A 136 10.14 7.49 -1.95
CA ASP A 136 9.40 6.25 -1.72
C ASP A 136 7.89 6.40 -1.84
N TYR A 137 7.40 7.64 -2.07
CA TYR A 137 5.97 7.97 -2.12
C TYR A 137 5.59 8.53 -3.50
N CYS A 138 4.35 8.28 -3.91
CA CYS A 138 3.79 8.79 -5.15
C CYS A 138 2.82 9.94 -4.83
N GLU A 139 3.08 11.14 -5.37
CA GLU A 139 2.19 12.32 -5.20
C GLU A 139 1.81 12.60 -3.74
N GLY A 140 2.72 12.32 -2.81
CA GLY A 140 2.49 12.48 -1.39
C GLY A 140 3.76 12.34 -0.56
N ASN A 141 3.61 12.28 0.74
CA ASN A 141 4.69 12.18 1.70
C ASN A 141 4.38 11.16 2.81
N ALA A 142 5.32 10.96 3.75
CA ALA A 142 5.16 9.99 4.83
C ALA A 142 3.93 10.24 5.71
N TRP A 143 3.55 11.50 5.92
CA TRP A 143 2.35 11.85 6.70
C TRP A 143 1.06 11.37 6.05
N GLN A 144 0.97 11.40 4.73
CA GLN A 144 -0.21 10.94 3.99
C GLN A 144 -0.23 9.42 3.89
N TYR A 145 0.92 8.82 3.55
CA TYR A 145 1.03 7.37 3.36
C TYR A 145 0.89 6.55 4.64
N LEU A 146 1.19 7.12 5.82
CA LEU A 146 0.96 6.45 7.11
C LEU A 146 -0.48 5.93 7.26
N TRP A 147 -1.45 6.65 6.70
CA TRP A 147 -2.88 6.36 6.83
C TRP A 147 -3.45 5.48 5.72
N LEU A 148 -2.63 5.10 4.74
CA LEU A 148 -3.06 4.29 3.59
C LEU A 148 -3.14 2.79 3.95
N VAL A 149 -3.86 2.47 5.03
CA VAL A 149 -4.09 1.11 5.53
C VAL A 149 -5.59 0.88 5.79
N PRO A 150 -6.48 1.15 4.80
CA PRO A 150 -7.92 1.01 5.01
C PRO A 150 -8.37 -0.46 5.20
N GLN A 151 -7.53 -1.41 4.81
CA GLN A 151 -7.82 -2.86 4.91
C GLN A 151 -7.53 -3.44 6.31
N ASP A 152 -6.76 -2.76 7.16
CA ASP A 152 -6.36 -3.25 8.48
C ASP A 152 -6.18 -2.08 9.48
N PRO A 153 -7.25 -1.31 9.77
CA PRO A 153 -7.14 -0.15 10.68
C PRO A 153 -6.76 -0.55 12.10
N GLU A 154 -7.24 -1.68 12.60
CA GLU A 154 -6.84 -2.23 13.90
C GLU A 154 -5.34 -2.55 13.93
N GLY A 155 -4.81 -3.15 12.86
CA GLY A 155 -3.38 -3.43 12.74
C GLY A 155 -2.52 -2.16 12.70
N LEU A 156 -3.03 -1.07 12.12
CA LEU A 156 -2.35 0.23 12.16
C LEU A 156 -2.38 0.85 13.56
N ILE A 157 -3.51 0.75 14.27
CA ILE A 157 -3.64 1.20 15.66
C ILE A 157 -2.63 0.46 16.57
N GLU A 158 -2.55 -0.86 16.43
CA GLU A 158 -1.58 -1.68 17.17
C GLU A 158 -0.14 -1.26 16.85
N LEU A 159 0.18 -1.09 15.57
CA LEU A 159 1.50 -0.70 15.08
C LEU A 159 1.94 0.67 15.63
N LEU A 160 0.99 1.61 15.74
CA LEU A 160 1.18 2.91 16.36
C LEU A 160 1.22 2.86 17.90
N GLY A 161 0.99 1.70 18.52
CA GLY A 161 1.08 1.49 19.95
C GLY A 161 -0.21 1.80 20.71
N GLY A 162 -1.35 1.62 20.08
CA GLY A 162 -2.69 1.73 20.64
C GLY A 162 -3.44 2.99 20.26
N GLU A 163 -4.73 3.04 20.61
CA GLU A 163 -5.66 4.11 20.23
C GLU A 163 -5.20 5.51 20.63
N GLU A 164 -4.63 5.67 21.84
CA GLU A 164 -4.17 6.97 22.31
C GLU A 164 -3.08 7.55 21.40
N LYS A 165 -2.06 6.75 21.09
CA LYS A 165 -0.95 7.17 20.22
C LYS A 165 -1.37 7.33 18.75
N PHE A 166 -2.34 6.54 18.31
CA PHE A 166 -2.95 6.71 17.00
C PHE A 166 -3.64 8.07 16.90
N ASN A 167 -4.48 8.42 17.88
CA ASN A 167 -5.18 9.69 17.92
C ASN A 167 -4.21 10.87 18.03
N GLU A 168 -3.19 10.78 18.89
CA GLU A 168 -2.13 11.80 18.98
C GLU A 168 -1.43 12.03 17.62
N LYS A 169 -1.12 10.95 16.89
CA LYS A 169 -0.47 11.05 15.58
C LYS A 169 -1.40 11.66 14.53
N LEU A 170 -2.70 11.37 14.61
CA LEU A 170 -3.73 11.94 13.73
C LEU A 170 -3.93 13.44 14.03
N ASP A 171 -3.98 13.83 15.32
CA ASP A 171 -4.06 15.23 15.73
C ASP A 171 -2.84 16.02 15.27
N GLN A 172 -1.65 15.43 15.31
CA GLN A 172 -0.44 16.03 14.76
C GLN A 172 -0.60 16.34 13.27
N LEU A 173 -1.11 15.39 12.46
CA LEU A 173 -1.36 15.62 11.04
C LEU A 173 -2.27 16.83 10.80
N PHE A 174 -3.38 16.93 11.52
CA PHE A 174 -4.33 18.04 11.35
C PHE A 174 -3.85 19.37 11.96
N SER A 175 -2.86 19.34 12.83
CA SER A 175 -2.26 20.53 13.45
C SER A 175 -1.04 21.05 12.68
N MET A 176 -0.55 20.32 11.70
CA MET A 176 0.61 20.72 10.89
C MET A 176 0.33 21.98 10.07
N SER A 177 1.37 22.80 9.89
CA SER A 177 1.31 23.91 8.94
C SER A 177 1.09 23.40 7.52
N SER A 178 0.12 23.98 6.81
CA SER A 178 -0.09 23.72 5.39
C SER A 178 0.98 24.36 4.48
N LYS A 179 1.96 25.09 5.06
CA LYS A 179 3.08 25.63 4.31
C LYS A 179 4.05 24.50 4.02
N LEU A 180 3.93 23.94 2.83
CA LEU A 180 4.94 23.06 2.23
C LEU A 180 6.05 23.97 1.66
N ASP A 181 7.29 23.52 1.75
CA ASP A 181 8.39 24.21 1.06
C ASP A 181 8.10 24.25 -0.44
N GLU A 182 8.56 25.30 -1.14
CA GLU A 182 8.24 25.61 -2.54
C GLU A 182 8.48 24.46 -3.53
N LEU A 183 9.27 23.45 -3.16
CA LEU A 183 9.55 22.26 -3.97
C LEU A 183 8.50 21.15 -3.90
N SER A 184 7.52 21.27 -3.00
CA SER A 184 6.46 20.26 -2.82
C SER A 184 5.10 20.70 -3.38
N LEU A 185 5.07 21.74 -4.21
CA LEU A 185 3.87 22.16 -4.92
C LEU A 185 3.53 21.15 -6.03
N ILE A 186 2.87 20.08 -5.65
CA ILE A 186 2.03 19.33 -6.58
C ILE A 186 0.79 20.20 -6.77
N HIS A 187 0.67 20.77 -7.96
CA HIS A 187 -0.55 21.46 -8.34
C HIS A 187 -1.69 20.45 -8.38
N ILE A 188 -2.52 20.50 -7.37
CA ILE A 188 -3.85 19.91 -7.41
C ILE A 188 -4.76 20.88 -8.18
#